data_7d05bc59a1a0c42d896af6014198a536
#
_entry.id   7d05bc59a1a0c42d896af6014198a536
#
_cell.length_a   1.000
_cell.length_b   1.000
_cell.length_c   1.000
_cell.angle_alpha   90.00
_cell.angle_beta   90.00
_cell.angle_gamma   90.00
#
_symmetry.space_group_name_H-M   'P 1'
#
loop_
_entity.id
_entity.type
_entity.pdbx_description
1 polymer ?
#
loop_
_entity_poly.entity_id
_entity_poly.type
_entity_poly.pdbx_seq_one_letter_code
_entity_poly.pdbx_strand_id
1 'polypeptide(L)'
;AAVTLEDALDRPSATQDVWLSRGTSLLWGLFAVASGMAFARSGTHVLELINQVGSIFYGPVLAVFLLGALTRSVGGRAAVRGLAAGLVVNVLLARLAPGVSWLWWNPAGFLATVSVALVAAGRSVVWAPISWRRRETALLGGAFLVMLTVLAAMPAVLRFAGGRAG
;
A
#
# COMPACT_ATOMS: atom_id res chain seq x y z
N ALA A 1 13.60 -0.59 12.56
CA ALA A 1 14.28 -1.09 13.78
C ALA A 1 13.35 -0.98 14.99
N ALA A 2 12.78 0.21 15.32
CA ALA A 2 11.88 0.37 16.47
C ALA A 2 10.66 -0.56 16.37
N VAL A 3 9.92 -0.51 15.28
CA VAL A 3 8.74 -1.38 15.04
C VAL A 3 9.11 -2.87 15.12
N THR A 4 10.27 -3.26 14.62
CA THR A 4 10.73 -4.66 14.69
C THR A 4 10.99 -5.11 16.13
N LEU A 5 11.49 -4.20 16.97
CA LEU A 5 11.78 -4.50 18.37
C LEU A 5 10.52 -4.52 19.23
N GLU A 6 9.62 -3.58 19.02
CA GLU A 6 8.39 -3.43 19.82
C GLU A 6 7.31 -4.43 19.41
N ASP A 7 7.03 -4.55 18.11
CA ASP A 7 5.88 -5.34 17.62
C ASP A 7 6.23 -6.81 17.33
N ALA A 8 7.44 -7.09 16.83
CA ALA A 8 7.82 -8.45 16.45
C ALA A 8 8.51 -9.22 17.57
N LEU A 9 9.25 -8.56 18.44
CA LEU A 9 10.01 -9.20 19.52
C LEU A 9 9.38 -8.98 20.90
N ASP A 10 8.23 -8.30 20.98
CA ASP A 10 7.47 -8.02 22.21
C ASP A 10 8.35 -7.49 23.34
N ARG A 11 9.32 -6.65 23.01
CA ARG A 11 10.24 -6.03 23.94
C ARG A 11 9.90 -4.55 24.13
N PRO A 12 9.66 -4.11 25.38
CA PRO A 12 9.39 -2.70 25.66
C PRO A 12 10.58 -1.86 25.27
N SER A 13 10.25 -0.71 24.66
CA SER A 13 11.15 0.30 24.10
C SER A 13 12.59 0.33 24.61
N ALA A 14 13.42 0.25 23.69
CA ALA A 14 14.85 0.19 23.50
C ALA A 14 15.82 0.94 24.44
N THR A 15 15.47 1.26 25.64
CA THR A 15 16.42 1.89 26.59
C THR A 15 17.38 0.88 27.23
N GLN A 16 17.11 -0.42 27.11
CA GLN A 16 17.92 -1.43 27.79
C GLN A 16 18.83 -2.27 26.88
N ASP A 17 18.56 -2.38 25.57
CA ASP A 17 19.37 -3.19 24.64
C ASP A 17 19.89 -2.38 23.45
N VAL A 18 20.84 -1.49 23.72
CA VAL A 18 21.52 -0.68 22.69
C VAL A 18 22.15 -1.55 21.59
N TRP A 19 22.66 -2.71 21.94
CA TRP A 19 23.25 -3.65 20.98
C TRP A 19 22.23 -4.28 20.05
N LEU A 20 21.05 -4.64 20.55
CA LEU A 20 19.97 -5.20 19.74
C LEU A 20 19.40 -4.13 18.80
N SER A 21 19.23 -2.91 19.27
CA SER A 21 18.80 -1.78 18.45
C SER A 21 19.80 -1.44 17.33
N ARG A 22 21.10 -1.45 17.65
CA ARG A 22 22.16 -1.27 16.65
C ARG A 22 22.18 -2.42 15.64
N GLY A 23 22.07 -3.68 16.10
CA GLY A 23 22.02 -4.86 15.24
C GLY A 23 20.85 -4.83 14.26
N THR A 24 19.65 -4.52 14.72
CA THR A 24 18.47 -4.38 13.85
C THR A 24 18.59 -3.21 12.87
N SER A 25 19.16 -2.08 13.32
CA SER A 25 19.41 -0.94 12.43
C SER A 25 20.44 -1.25 11.35
N LEU A 26 21.51 -1.96 11.68
CA LEU A 26 22.52 -2.41 10.72
C LEU A 26 21.92 -3.39 9.71
N LEU A 27 21.09 -4.34 10.17
CA LEU A 27 20.42 -5.30 9.29
C LEU A 27 19.51 -4.61 8.28
N TRP A 28 18.68 -3.65 8.74
CA TRP A 28 17.83 -2.86 7.86
C TRP A 28 18.62 -1.97 6.92
N GLY A 29 19.72 -1.38 7.40
CA GLY A 29 20.63 -0.58 6.56
C GLY A 29 21.28 -1.42 5.47
N LEU A 30 21.78 -2.62 5.82
CA LEU A 30 22.38 -3.55 4.85
C LEU A 30 21.35 -4.02 3.81
N PHE A 31 20.12 -4.33 4.26
CA PHE A 31 19.01 -4.68 3.36
C PHE A 31 18.68 -3.54 2.39
N ALA A 32 18.65 -2.29 2.87
CA ALA A 32 18.37 -1.13 2.02
C ALA A 32 19.48 -0.93 0.98
N VAL A 33 20.76 -1.03 1.37
CA VAL A 33 21.89 -0.91 0.45
C VAL A 33 21.89 -2.04 -0.57
N ALA A 34 21.70 -3.29 -0.15
CA ALA A 34 21.66 -4.45 -1.05
C ALA A 34 20.51 -4.33 -2.06
N SER A 35 19.33 -3.90 -1.60
CA SER A 35 18.18 -3.65 -2.47
C SER A 35 18.45 -2.52 -3.45
N GLY A 36 19.04 -1.41 -3.00
CA GLY A 36 19.43 -0.29 -3.87
C GLY A 36 20.44 -0.70 -4.95
N MET A 37 21.45 -1.50 -4.60
CA MET A 37 22.41 -2.02 -5.57
C MET A 37 21.78 -2.99 -6.57
N ALA A 38 20.86 -3.84 -6.13
CA ALA A 38 20.12 -4.75 -7.02
C ALA A 38 19.26 -3.96 -8.01
N PHE A 39 18.58 -2.90 -7.57
CA PHE A 39 17.78 -2.03 -8.43
C PHE A 39 18.64 -1.19 -9.39
N ALA A 40 19.77 -0.69 -8.95
CA ALA A 40 20.70 0.07 -9.81
C ALA A 40 21.18 -0.73 -11.04
N ARG A 41 21.21 -2.05 -10.93
CA ARG A 41 21.62 -2.96 -12.02
C ARG A 41 20.51 -3.31 -13.01
N SER A 42 19.27 -3.02 -12.70
CA SER A 42 18.11 -3.46 -13.53
C SER A 42 17.86 -2.59 -14.76
N GLY A 43 18.57 -1.46 -14.92
CA GLY A 43 18.44 -0.59 -16.10
C GLY A 43 17.09 0.10 -16.28
N THR A 44 16.14 -0.14 -15.38
CA THR A 44 14.81 0.45 -15.40
C THR A 44 14.83 1.81 -14.69
N HIS A 45 13.98 2.74 -15.11
CA HIS A 45 13.87 4.03 -14.42
C HIS A 45 13.47 3.81 -12.95
N VAL A 46 14.22 4.41 -12.01
CA VAL A 46 14.04 4.22 -10.56
C VAL A 46 12.61 4.51 -10.12
N LEU A 47 11.97 5.52 -10.70
CA LEU A 47 10.57 5.86 -10.40
C LEU A 47 9.61 4.74 -10.80
N GLU A 48 9.83 4.09 -11.93
CA GLU A 48 9.01 2.97 -12.39
C GLU A 48 9.17 1.76 -11.47
N LEU A 49 10.40 1.45 -11.08
CA LEU A 49 10.68 0.36 -10.12
C LEU A 49 10.00 0.59 -8.76
N ILE A 50 10.08 1.81 -8.22
CA ILE A 50 9.41 2.16 -6.97
C ILE A 50 7.90 1.96 -7.08
N ASN A 51 7.31 2.41 -8.19
CA ASN A 51 5.88 2.23 -8.44
C ASN A 51 5.49 0.77 -8.64
N GLN A 52 6.29 -0.02 -9.36
CA GLN A 52 6.05 -1.46 -9.53
C GLN A 52 6.11 -2.20 -8.18
N VAL A 53 7.16 -1.97 -7.40
CA VAL A 53 7.29 -2.59 -6.06
C VAL A 53 6.15 -2.14 -5.16
N GLY A 54 5.83 -0.84 -5.15
CA GLY A 54 4.70 -0.31 -4.37
C GLY A 54 3.37 -0.94 -4.77
N SER A 55 3.13 -1.15 -6.05
CA SER A 55 1.89 -1.72 -6.58
C SER A 55 1.62 -3.15 -6.11
N ILE A 56 2.66 -3.92 -5.73
CA ILE A 56 2.47 -5.23 -5.13
C ILE A 56 1.72 -5.12 -3.79
N PHE A 57 1.98 -4.04 -3.03
CA PHE A 57 1.48 -3.86 -1.66
C PHE A 57 0.24 -2.98 -1.58
N TYR A 58 0.12 -1.94 -2.42
CA TYR A 58 -0.90 -0.90 -2.27
C TYR A 58 -2.32 -1.46 -2.30
N GLY A 59 -2.65 -2.32 -3.26
CA GLY A 59 -3.96 -2.94 -3.36
C GLY A 59 -4.32 -3.79 -2.14
N PRO A 60 -3.51 -4.80 -1.77
CA PRO A 60 -3.74 -5.62 -0.60
C PRO A 60 -3.81 -4.85 0.72
N VAL A 61 -2.94 -3.88 0.94
CA VAL A 61 -2.94 -3.05 2.16
C VAL A 61 -4.20 -2.21 2.23
N LEU A 62 -4.59 -1.54 1.13
CA LEU A 62 -5.83 -0.77 1.06
C LEU A 62 -7.05 -1.65 1.37
N ALA A 63 -7.09 -2.89 0.86
CA ALA A 63 -8.17 -3.83 1.13
C ALA A 63 -8.29 -4.14 2.63
N VAL A 64 -7.18 -4.39 3.32
CA VAL A 64 -7.18 -4.66 4.76
C VAL A 64 -7.69 -3.45 5.54
N PHE A 65 -7.24 -2.24 5.20
CA PHE A 65 -7.72 -1.02 5.82
C PHE A 65 -9.23 -0.81 5.62
N LEU A 66 -9.72 -1.00 4.40
CA LEU A 66 -11.15 -0.88 4.11
C LEU A 66 -11.97 -1.94 4.83
N LEU A 67 -11.52 -3.19 4.87
CA LEU A 67 -12.18 -4.24 5.63
C LEU A 67 -12.23 -3.91 7.12
N GLY A 68 -11.14 -3.41 7.70
CA GLY A 68 -11.10 -2.98 9.09
C GLY A 68 -12.02 -1.81 9.39
N ALA A 69 -12.16 -0.86 8.45
CA ALA A 69 -13.03 0.30 8.60
C ALA A 69 -14.52 -0.03 8.37
N LEU A 70 -14.81 -0.91 7.41
CA LEU A 70 -16.18 -1.19 6.93
C LEU A 70 -16.82 -2.42 7.59
N THR A 71 -16.03 -3.29 8.24
CA THR A 71 -16.56 -4.53 8.84
C THR A 71 -16.18 -4.63 10.32
N ARG A 72 -17.08 -5.20 11.12
CA ARG A 72 -16.83 -5.47 12.55
C ARG A 72 -16.48 -6.94 12.82
N SER A 73 -16.69 -7.81 11.86
CA SER A 73 -16.58 -9.26 12.02
C SER A 73 -15.37 -9.87 11.34
N VAL A 74 -14.65 -9.13 10.50
CA VAL A 74 -13.41 -9.61 9.89
C VAL A 74 -12.29 -9.53 10.92
N GLY A 75 -11.99 -10.64 11.56
CA GLY A 75 -10.92 -10.72 12.56
C GLY A 75 -9.51 -10.64 11.94
N GLY A 76 -8.51 -10.32 12.75
CA GLY A 76 -7.12 -10.16 12.31
C GLY A 76 -6.58 -11.37 11.53
N ARG A 77 -6.94 -12.60 11.92
CA ARG A 77 -6.52 -13.81 11.19
C ARG A 77 -7.07 -13.88 9.77
N ALA A 78 -8.32 -13.47 9.56
CA ALA A 78 -8.92 -13.42 8.23
C ALA A 78 -8.28 -12.32 7.37
N ALA A 79 -8.02 -11.15 7.96
CA ALA A 79 -7.33 -10.05 7.30
C ALA A 79 -5.91 -10.42 6.86
N VAL A 80 -5.14 -11.09 7.72
CA VAL A 80 -3.78 -11.57 7.39
C VAL A 80 -3.79 -12.61 6.27
N ARG A 81 -4.74 -13.56 6.28
CA ARG A 81 -4.89 -14.54 5.18
C ARG A 81 -5.25 -13.84 3.86
N GLY A 82 -6.17 -12.86 3.91
CA GLY A 82 -6.50 -12.04 2.75
C GLY A 82 -5.30 -11.28 2.22
N LEU A 83 -4.56 -10.59 3.10
CA LEU A 83 -3.34 -9.86 2.75
C LEU A 83 -2.32 -10.77 2.07
N ALA A 84 -2.03 -11.92 2.66
CA ALA A 84 -1.10 -12.90 2.09
C ALA A 84 -1.55 -13.36 0.70
N ALA A 85 -2.83 -13.67 0.52
CA ALA A 85 -3.38 -14.06 -0.78
C ALA A 85 -3.24 -12.95 -1.83
N GLY A 86 -3.55 -11.71 -1.48
CA GLY A 86 -3.39 -10.56 -2.38
C GLY A 86 -1.95 -10.32 -2.80
N LEU A 87 -1.01 -10.44 -1.86
CA LEU A 87 0.43 -10.34 -2.15
C LEU A 87 0.89 -11.48 -3.09
N VAL A 88 0.46 -12.71 -2.82
CA VAL A 88 0.78 -13.87 -3.68
C VAL A 88 0.25 -13.66 -5.10
N VAL A 89 -1.00 -13.22 -5.24
CA VAL A 89 -1.59 -12.93 -6.56
C VAL A 89 -0.79 -11.86 -7.29
N ASN A 90 -0.39 -10.78 -6.64
CA ASN A 90 0.40 -9.72 -7.27
C ASN A 90 1.80 -10.20 -7.68
N VAL A 91 2.46 -11.00 -6.84
CA VAL A 91 3.77 -11.61 -7.17
C VAL A 91 3.64 -12.58 -8.35
N LEU A 92 2.57 -13.38 -8.39
CA LEU A 92 2.31 -14.28 -9.51
C LEU A 92 2.04 -13.51 -10.81
N LEU A 93 1.24 -12.43 -10.76
CA LEU A 93 1.01 -11.57 -11.92
C LEU A 93 2.32 -10.96 -12.41
N ALA A 94 3.17 -10.46 -11.51
CA ALA A 94 4.46 -9.89 -11.88
C ALA A 94 5.40 -10.90 -12.55
N ARG A 95 5.31 -12.18 -12.18
CA ARG A 95 6.19 -13.24 -12.71
C ARG A 95 5.64 -13.94 -13.93
N LEU A 96 4.34 -14.22 -13.96
CA LEU A 96 3.70 -15.05 -14.98
C LEU A 96 3.06 -14.25 -16.11
N ALA A 97 2.76 -12.98 -15.89
CA ALA A 97 2.10 -12.13 -16.85
C ALA A 97 2.84 -10.79 -17.08
N PRO A 98 4.09 -10.82 -17.59
CA PRO A 98 4.90 -9.60 -17.77
C PRO A 98 4.29 -8.60 -18.78
N GLY A 99 3.34 -9.04 -19.62
CA GLY A 99 2.60 -8.15 -20.51
C GLY A 99 1.46 -7.37 -19.86
N VAL A 100 1.11 -7.69 -18.61
CA VAL A 100 0.09 -6.97 -17.86
C VAL A 100 0.75 -5.79 -17.15
N SER A 101 0.25 -4.57 -17.45
CA SER A 101 0.75 -3.36 -16.79
C SER A 101 0.63 -3.48 -15.28
N TRP A 102 1.66 -3.02 -14.56
CA TRP A 102 1.71 -2.97 -13.09
C TRP A 102 0.53 -2.20 -12.46
N LEU A 103 -0.13 -1.34 -13.22
CA LEU A 103 -1.36 -0.65 -12.80
C LEU A 103 -2.49 -1.63 -12.42
N TRP A 104 -2.57 -2.77 -13.10
CA TRP A 104 -3.58 -3.79 -12.86
C TRP A 104 -3.31 -4.64 -11.61
N TRP A 105 -2.10 -4.62 -11.09
CA TRP A 105 -1.76 -5.36 -9.88
C TRP A 105 -2.50 -4.81 -8.65
N ASN A 106 -2.73 -3.49 -8.59
CA ASN A 106 -3.47 -2.87 -7.49
C ASN A 106 -4.92 -3.41 -7.37
N PRO A 107 -5.77 -3.33 -8.41
CA PRO A 107 -7.13 -3.88 -8.32
C PRO A 107 -7.14 -5.40 -8.18
N ALA A 108 -6.24 -6.14 -8.81
CA ALA A 108 -6.17 -7.59 -8.67
C ALA A 108 -5.82 -8.02 -7.24
N GLY A 109 -4.78 -7.44 -6.65
CA GLY A 109 -4.40 -7.71 -5.27
C GLY A 109 -5.45 -7.27 -4.26
N PHE A 110 -6.11 -6.13 -4.50
CA PHE A 110 -7.23 -5.66 -3.70
C PHE A 110 -8.37 -6.67 -3.68
N LEU A 111 -8.85 -7.08 -4.86
CA LEU A 111 -9.95 -8.04 -4.99
C LEU A 111 -9.61 -9.41 -4.38
N ALA A 112 -8.40 -9.90 -4.60
CA ALA A 112 -7.94 -11.16 -4.01
C ALA A 112 -7.94 -11.09 -2.48
N THR A 113 -7.43 -9.97 -1.92
CA THR A 113 -7.41 -9.75 -0.46
C THR A 113 -8.81 -9.71 0.12
N VAL A 114 -9.71 -8.92 -0.47
CA VAL A 114 -11.09 -8.81 -0.01
C VAL A 114 -11.80 -10.16 -0.08
N SER A 115 -11.72 -10.86 -1.21
CA SER A 115 -12.39 -12.14 -1.42
C SER A 115 -11.94 -13.19 -0.42
N VAL A 116 -10.63 -13.37 -0.24
CA VAL A 116 -10.10 -14.36 0.70
C VAL A 116 -10.39 -13.99 2.15
N ALA A 117 -10.29 -12.71 2.51
CA ALA A 117 -10.59 -12.27 3.86
C ALA A 117 -12.08 -12.47 4.21
N LEU A 118 -13.00 -12.17 3.29
CA LEU A 118 -14.43 -12.39 3.49
C LEU A 118 -14.78 -13.88 3.58
N VAL A 119 -14.20 -14.71 2.73
CA VAL A 119 -14.36 -16.17 2.79
C VAL A 119 -13.81 -16.73 4.11
N ALA A 120 -12.63 -16.25 4.54
CA ALA A 120 -12.02 -16.67 5.79
C ALA A 120 -12.75 -16.18 7.05
N ALA A 121 -13.49 -15.07 6.95
CA ALA A 121 -14.35 -14.56 8.02
C ALA A 121 -15.67 -15.35 8.18
N GLY A 122 -16.05 -16.14 7.16
CA GLY A 122 -17.30 -16.93 7.17
C GLY A 122 -18.53 -16.13 6.77
N ARG A 123 -19.71 -16.78 6.91
CA ARG A 123 -21.00 -16.22 6.41
C ARG A 123 -21.57 -15.06 7.22
N SER A 124 -21.02 -14.73 8.37
CA SER A 124 -21.55 -13.67 9.26
C SER A 124 -20.75 -12.37 9.17
N VAL A 125 -20.58 -11.86 7.97
CA VAL A 125 -19.93 -10.54 7.81
C VAL A 125 -20.90 -9.44 8.23
N VAL A 126 -20.62 -8.81 9.36
CA VAL A 126 -21.37 -7.66 9.87
C VAL A 126 -20.70 -6.39 9.39
N TRP A 127 -21.37 -5.64 8.54
CA TRP A 127 -20.89 -4.34 8.08
C TRP A 127 -21.02 -3.29 9.18
N ALA A 128 -20.00 -2.48 9.36
CA ALA A 128 -20.08 -1.37 10.28
C ALA A 128 -20.97 -0.28 9.70
N PRO A 129 -21.93 0.27 10.48
CA PRO A 129 -22.69 1.42 10.02
C PRO A 129 -21.73 2.59 9.85
N ILE A 130 -21.56 3.05 8.60
CA ILE A 130 -20.76 4.23 8.31
C ILE A 130 -21.58 5.44 8.77
N SER A 131 -21.23 6.01 9.93
CA SER A 131 -21.78 7.28 10.36
C SER A 131 -21.14 8.41 9.58
N TRP A 132 -21.74 8.75 8.45
CA TRP A 132 -21.30 9.89 7.66
C TRP A 132 -21.55 11.18 8.42
N ARG A 133 -20.52 11.71 9.08
CA ARG A 133 -20.61 13.07 9.63
C ARG A 133 -20.60 14.03 8.47
N ARG A 134 -21.70 14.80 8.31
CA ARG A 134 -21.88 15.75 7.17
C ARG A 134 -20.66 16.64 6.92
N ARG A 135 -19.95 17.05 7.97
CA ARG A 135 -18.73 17.87 7.83
C ARG A 135 -17.58 17.11 7.18
N GLU A 136 -17.35 15.89 7.60
CA GLU A 136 -16.22 15.05 7.08
C GLU A 136 -16.47 14.65 5.63
N THR A 137 -17.69 14.30 5.27
CA THR A 137 -18.04 14.03 3.86
C THR A 137 -17.97 15.26 2.98
N ALA A 138 -18.36 16.44 3.48
CA ALA A 138 -18.23 17.68 2.74
C ALA A 138 -16.75 18.06 2.51
N LEU A 139 -15.90 17.87 3.52
CA LEU A 139 -14.45 18.11 3.40
C LEU A 139 -13.78 17.15 2.42
N LEU A 140 -14.09 15.84 2.50
CA LEU A 140 -13.55 14.85 1.57
C LEU A 140 -14.05 15.10 0.14
N GLY A 141 -15.36 15.38 -0.02
CA GLY A 141 -15.93 15.72 -1.33
C GLY A 141 -15.33 17.01 -1.90
N GLY A 142 -15.15 18.03 -1.06
CA GLY A 142 -14.49 19.26 -1.43
C GLY A 142 -13.03 19.07 -1.85
N ALA A 143 -12.25 18.31 -1.08
CA ALA A 143 -10.88 17.96 -1.42
C ALA A 143 -10.78 17.18 -2.74
N PHE A 144 -11.70 16.23 -2.97
CA PHE A 144 -11.76 15.47 -4.21
C PHE A 144 -12.10 16.36 -5.41
N LEU A 145 -13.06 17.29 -5.27
CA LEU A 145 -13.40 18.27 -6.30
C LEU A 145 -12.22 19.19 -6.62
N VAL A 146 -11.51 19.68 -5.60
CA VAL A 146 -10.29 20.48 -5.80
C VAL A 146 -9.24 19.68 -6.57
N MET A 147 -9.00 18.44 -6.20
CA MET A 147 -8.07 17.55 -6.90
C MET A 147 -8.45 17.36 -8.37
N LEU A 148 -9.73 17.09 -8.64
CA LEU A 148 -10.23 16.95 -10.02
C LEU A 148 -10.08 18.25 -10.82
N THR A 149 -10.35 19.39 -10.19
CA THR A 149 -10.22 20.71 -10.84
C THR A 149 -8.75 21.00 -11.19
N VAL A 150 -7.82 20.70 -10.27
CA VAL A 150 -6.38 20.86 -10.51
C VAL A 150 -5.92 19.94 -11.66
N LEU A 151 -6.36 18.67 -11.66
CA LEU A 151 -6.05 17.71 -12.73
C LEU A 151 -6.61 18.16 -14.07
N ALA A 152 -7.85 18.66 -14.11
CA ALA A 152 -8.48 19.17 -15.33
C ALA A 152 -7.82 20.47 -15.85
N ALA A 153 -7.34 21.32 -14.95
CA ALA A 153 -6.65 22.57 -15.30
C ALA A 153 -5.18 22.37 -15.72
N MET A 154 -4.56 21.25 -15.32
CA MET A 154 -3.15 20.97 -15.56
C MET A 154 -2.73 21.02 -17.04
N PRO A 155 -3.49 20.47 -18.01
CA PRO A 155 -3.15 20.57 -19.44
C PRO A 155 -3.17 22.02 -19.95
N ALA A 156 -4.07 22.85 -19.44
CA ALA A 156 -4.16 24.28 -19.83
C ALA A 156 -2.95 25.05 -19.26
N VAL A 157 -2.57 24.80 -18.01
CA VAL A 157 -1.40 25.42 -17.36
C VAL A 157 -0.12 25.04 -18.10
N LEU A 158 0.05 23.77 -18.45
CA LEU A 158 1.23 23.29 -19.19
C LEU A 158 1.34 23.89 -20.60
N ARG A 159 0.21 24.05 -21.31
CA ARG A 159 0.18 24.74 -22.62
C ARG A 159 0.56 26.21 -22.51
N PHE A 160 0.10 26.87 -21.46
CA PHE A 160 0.40 28.28 -21.21
C PHE A 160 1.88 28.51 -20.83
N ALA A 161 2.44 27.59 -20.05
CA ALA A 161 3.85 27.63 -19.67
C ALA A 161 4.80 27.29 -20.84
N GLY A 162 4.43 26.31 -21.67
CA GLY A 162 5.21 25.93 -22.85
C GLY A 162 5.18 26.94 -24.01
N GLY A 163 4.11 27.72 -24.14
CA GLY A 163 3.99 28.76 -25.18
C GLY A 163 4.78 30.06 -24.94
N ARG A 164 5.47 30.18 -23.80
CA ARG A 164 6.35 31.32 -23.48
C ARG A 164 7.84 31.09 -23.72
N ALA A 165 8.18 29.85 -24.12
CA ALA A 165 9.59 29.44 -24.33
C ALA A 165 9.99 29.33 -25.81
N GLY A 166 9.18 29.86 -26.73
CA GLY A 166 9.45 29.90 -28.19
C GLY A 166 9.67 31.32 -28.70
#